data_0c0a70b1d10e921d555053d82f86e60e
#
_entry.id   0c0a70b1d10e921d555053d82f86e60e
#
_cell.length_a   1.000
_cell.length_b   1.000
_cell.length_c   1.000
_cell.angle_alpha   90.00
_cell.angle_beta   90.00
_cell.angle_gamma   90.00
#
_symmetry.space_group_name_H-M   'P 1'
#
loop_
_entity.id
_entity.type
_entity.pdbx_description
1 polymer ?
#
loop_
_entity_poly.entity_id
_entity_poly.type
_entity_poly.pdbx_seq_one_letter_code
_entity_poly.pdbx_strand_id
1 'polypeptide(L)'
;MKKILTIVLTITILISCKQTTEKTNTMADNKNQTEKPTSSVDTTTPKVTGIGGIFFYSDNPDKTKEWYTKNLGIEINDWGSSSFESRNLDNPEKINSLQWKPFKNGDEYFSPSKKNFMINYQVQNIEGLLEKLKENGITILDSITTYDGIGKFLHIMDEENNKIELWEPED
;
A
#
# COMPACT_ATOMS: atom_id res chain seq x y z
N MET A 1 -63.32 1.06 -2.80
CA MET A 1 -63.31 -0.37 -3.13
C MET A 1 -62.70 -0.53 -4.52
N LYS A 2 -61.44 -0.87 -4.63
CA LYS A 2 -60.76 -1.25 -5.89
C LYS A 2 -60.00 -2.53 -5.64
N LYS A 3 -60.40 -3.58 -6.34
CA LYS A 3 -59.85 -4.92 -6.27
C LYS A 3 -58.54 -4.96 -7.07
N ILE A 4 -57.46 -5.39 -6.43
CA ILE A 4 -56.17 -5.65 -7.07
C ILE A 4 -56.18 -7.12 -7.49
N LEU A 5 -56.01 -7.33 -8.78
CA LEU A 5 -55.96 -8.63 -9.44
C LEU A 5 -54.46 -9.08 -9.47
N THR A 6 -54.15 -10.11 -8.71
CA THR A 6 -52.80 -10.72 -8.68
C THR A 6 -52.74 -11.78 -9.78
N ILE A 7 -51.88 -11.57 -10.78
CA ILE A 7 -51.59 -12.56 -11.83
C ILE A 7 -50.33 -13.33 -11.36
N VAL A 8 -50.50 -14.63 -11.09
CA VAL A 8 -49.43 -15.57 -10.81
C VAL A 8 -49.04 -16.22 -12.16
N LEU A 9 -47.83 -15.92 -12.62
CA LEU A 9 -47.24 -16.55 -13.80
C LEU A 9 -46.38 -17.73 -13.40
N THR A 10 -46.89 -18.95 -13.60
CA THR A 10 -46.12 -20.19 -13.39
C THR A 10 -45.34 -20.52 -14.67
N ILE A 11 -44.01 -20.49 -14.56
CA ILE A 11 -43.10 -20.94 -15.62
C ILE A 11 -42.71 -22.38 -15.33
N THR A 12 -43.17 -23.30 -16.15
CA THR A 12 -42.74 -24.74 -16.14
C THR A 12 -41.50 -24.89 -17.01
N ILE A 13 -40.35 -25.25 -16.39
CA ILE A 13 -39.14 -25.59 -17.11
C ILE A 13 -39.13 -27.09 -17.39
N LEU A 14 -39.17 -27.47 -18.65
CA LEU A 14 -39.01 -28.85 -19.11
C LEU A 14 -37.51 -29.19 -19.18
N ILE A 15 -37.05 -30.08 -18.32
CA ILE A 15 -35.70 -30.66 -18.34
C ILE A 15 -35.72 -31.81 -19.34
N SER A 16 -35.08 -31.65 -20.48
CA SER A 16 -34.83 -32.71 -21.45
C SER A 16 -33.53 -33.43 -21.12
N CYS A 17 -33.60 -34.63 -20.62
CA CYS A 17 -32.47 -35.52 -20.39
C CYS A 17 -32.10 -36.19 -21.71
N LYS A 18 -30.90 -35.98 -22.25
CA LYS A 18 -30.36 -36.71 -23.38
C LYS A 18 -29.23 -37.62 -22.87
N GLN A 19 -29.53 -38.93 -22.78
CA GLN A 19 -28.51 -39.98 -22.56
C GLN A 19 -27.68 -40.15 -23.83
N THR A 20 -26.35 -40.19 -23.69
CA THR A 20 -25.48 -40.69 -24.75
C THR A 20 -24.36 -41.50 -24.10
N THR A 21 -24.45 -42.79 -24.35
CA THR A 21 -23.50 -43.91 -24.38
C THR A 21 -22.05 -43.70 -23.94
N GLU A 22 -21.64 -44.56 -23.01
CA GLU A 22 -20.28 -44.93 -22.62
C GLU A 22 -19.39 -45.25 -23.82
N LYS A 23 -18.17 -44.70 -23.81
CA LYS A 23 -16.98 -45.34 -24.41
C LYS A 23 -15.87 -45.29 -23.37
N THR A 24 -15.57 -46.44 -22.84
CA THR A 24 -14.38 -46.78 -22.10
C THR A 24 -13.13 -46.39 -22.90
N ASN A 25 -12.29 -45.53 -22.35
CA ASN A 25 -10.89 -45.47 -22.77
C ASN A 25 -9.98 -45.19 -21.57
N THR A 26 -9.02 -46.05 -21.51
CA THR A 26 -7.90 -46.29 -20.64
C THR A 26 -7.20 -45.07 -20.06
N MET A 27 -6.76 -45.22 -18.81
CA MET A 27 -5.89 -44.35 -18.02
C MET A 27 -4.69 -43.82 -18.80
N ALA A 28 -4.55 -42.48 -18.75
CA ALA A 28 -3.25 -41.82 -18.78
C ALA A 28 -3.27 -40.77 -17.69
N ASP A 29 -2.48 -41.04 -16.67
CA ASP A 29 -2.19 -40.21 -15.52
C ASP A 29 -1.52 -38.92 -16.02
N ASN A 30 -2.25 -37.82 -16.18
CA ASN A 30 -1.70 -36.55 -16.49
C ASN A 30 -1.88 -35.63 -15.27
N LYS A 31 -0.91 -35.74 -14.34
CA LYS A 31 -0.70 -34.74 -13.30
C LYS A 31 -0.34 -33.42 -13.97
N ASN A 32 -1.34 -32.67 -14.37
CA ASN A 32 -1.18 -31.28 -14.68
C ASN A 32 -1.08 -30.53 -13.33
N GLN A 33 0.11 -30.54 -12.73
CA GLN A 33 0.50 -29.56 -11.75
C GLN A 33 0.55 -28.22 -12.51
N THR A 34 -0.46 -27.42 -12.32
CA THR A 34 -0.40 -25.99 -12.65
C THR A 34 0.60 -25.38 -11.67
N GLU A 35 1.87 -25.43 -12.02
CA GLU A 35 2.88 -24.62 -11.34
C GLU A 35 2.45 -23.16 -11.52
N LYS A 36 1.99 -22.56 -10.42
CA LYS A 36 1.86 -21.12 -10.30
C LYS A 36 3.23 -20.55 -10.64
N PRO A 37 3.38 -19.67 -11.66
CA PRO A 37 4.67 -19.10 -11.95
C PRO A 37 5.16 -18.41 -10.68
N THR A 38 6.24 -18.90 -10.10
CA THR A 38 7.00 -18.22 -9.07
C THR A 38 7.68 -17.06 -9.77
N SER A 39 6.95 -15.97 -9.91
CA SER A 39 7.51 -14.69 -10.34
C SER A 39 8.49 -14.31 -9.25
N SER A 40 9.79 -14.39 -9.54
CA SER A 40 10.81 -13.79 -8.68
C SER A 40 10.47 -12.31 -8.57
N VAL A 41 10.18 -11.85 -7.36
CA VAL A 41 9.92 -10.43 -7.12
C VAL A 41 11.19 -9.68 -7.50
N ASP A 42 11.09 -8.80 -8.51
CA ASP A 42 12.21 -7.95 -8.90
C ASP A 42 12.42 -6.88 -7.84
N THR A 43 13.51 -7.03 -7.08
CA THR A 43 13.95 -6.07 -6.04
C THR A 43 15.03 -5.11 -6.55
N THR A 44 15.47 -5.24 -7.79
CA THR A 44 16.60 -4.46 -8.35
C THR A 44 16.17 -3.20 -9.08
N THR A 45 14.97 -3.17 -9.67
CA THR A 45 14.47 -2.01 -10.39
C THR A 45 14.13 -0.87 -9.41
N PRO A 46 14.75 0.33 -9.57
CA PRO A 46 14.47 1.48 -8.70
C PRO A 46 13.04 1.97 -8.91
N LYS A 47 12.20 1.86 -7.89
CA LYS A 47 10.77 2.30 -7.95
C LYS A 47 10.15 2.48 -6.58
N VAL A 48 9.04 3.21 -6.55
CA VAL A 48 8.11 3.23 -5.42
C VAL A 48 7.37 1.89 -5.35
N THR A 49 7.25 1.35 -4.14
CA THR A 49 6.57 0.08 -3.85
C THR A 49 5.29 0.26 -3.02
N GLY A 50 5.11 1.42 -2.40
CA GLY A 50 3.93 1.72 -1.61
C GLY A 50 4.00 3.07 -0.90
N ILE A 51 3.00 3.36 -0.08
CA ILE A 51 3.03 4.50 0.84
C ILE A 51 3.57 3.99 2.17
N GLY A 52 4.65 4.60 2.66
CA GLY A 52 5.29 4.28 3.92
C GLY A 52 4.80 5.17 5.07
N GLY A 53 4.27 6.37 4.77
CA GLY A 53 3.77 7.25 5.82
C GLY A 53 2.95 8.41 5.31
N ILE A 54 2.07 8.89 6.19
CA ILE A 54 1.28 10.11 6.03
C ILE A 54 1.58 11.00 7.22
N PHE A 55 2.25 12.13 6.95
CA PHE A 55 2.65 13.10 7.94
C PHE A 55 1.95 14.43 7.67
N PHE A 56 1.51 15.10 8.71
CA PHE A 56 0.78 16.36 8.57
C PHE A 56 0.98 17.26 9.77
N TYR A 57 0.80 18.57 9.56
CA TYR A 57 0.87 19.53 10.62
C TYR A 57 -0.40 19.55 11.47
N SER A 58 -0.19 19.77 12.76
CA SER A 58 -1.22 19.99 13.76
C SER A 58 -0.78 21.12 14.69
N ASP A 59 -1.69 22.00 15.08
CA ASP A 59 -1.40 23.06 16.07
C ASP A 59 -1.14 22.47 17.45
N ASN A 60 -1.76 21.33 17.76
CA ASN A 60 -1.55 20.58 18.99
C ASN A 60 -1.55 19.07 18.73
N PRO A 61 -0.38 18.47 18.39
CA PRO A 61 -0.28 17.05 18.07
C PRO A 61 -0.82 16.13 19.17
N ASP A 62 -0.64 16.48 20.44
CA ASP A 62 -1.12 15.64 21.55
C ASP A 62 -2.64 15.59 21.59
N LYS A 63 -3.32 16.73 21.50
CA LYS A 63 -4.78 16.77 21.40
C LYS A 63 -5.29 16.07 20.13
N THR A 64 -4.58 16.20 19.03
CA THR A 64 -4.90 15.48 17.78
C THR A 64 -4.83 13.97 18.01
N LYS A 65 -3.74 13.46 18.56
CA LYS A 65 -3.58 12.04 18.88
C LYS A 65 -4.68 11.54 19.83
N GLU A 66 -4.94 12.26 20.90
CA GLU A 66 -6.02 11.96 21.84
C GLU A 66 -7.39 11.86 21.14
N TRP A 67 -7.69 12.81 20.26
CA TRP A 67 -8.95 12.82 19.50
C TRP A 67 -9.09 11.59 18.61
N TYR A 68 -8.02 11.25 17.85
CA TYR A 68 -8.02 10.09 16.96
C TYR A 68 -8.07 8.78 17.72
N THR A 69 -7.35 8.66 18.84
CA THR A 69 -7.45 7.49 19.72
C THR A 69 -8.87 7.32 20.27
N LYS A 70 -9.44 8.39 20.82
CA LYS A 70 -10.76 8.35 21.45
C LYS A 70 -11.88 8.05 20.45
N ASN A 71 -11.85 8.65 19.27
CA ASN A 71 -12.98 8.63 18.34
C ASN A 71 -12.83 7.58 17.22
N LEU A 72 -11.59 7.20 16.87
CA LEU A 72 -11.30 6.28 15.77
C LEU A 72 -10.53 5.03 16.22
N GLY A 73 -10.14 4.95 17.50
CA GLY A 73 -9.43 3.80 18.03
C GLY A 73 -7.99 3.67 17.51
N ILE A 74 -7.38 4.76 17.02
CA ILE A 74 -5.97 4.74 16.57
C ILE A 74 -5.08 4.61 17.80
N GLU A 75 -4.26 3.56 17.84
CA GLU A 75 -3.27 3.33 18.88
C GLU A 75 -1.99 4.14 18.59
N ILE A 76 -1.53 4.89 19.57
CA ILE A 76 -0.32 5.71 19.46
C ILE A 76 0.82 5.01 20.19
N ASN A 77 1.91 4.79 19.47
CA ASN A 77 3.14 4.20 20.01
C ASN A 77 4.02 5.22 20.77
N ASP A 78 5.11 4.75 21.36
CA ASP A 78 6.04 5.59 22.15
C ASP A 78 6.73 6.67 21.31
N TRP A 79 6.76 6.54 19.99
CA TRP A 79 7.29 7.52 19.03
C TRP A 79 6.28 8.62 18.68
N GLY A 80 5.06 8.55 19.25
CA GLY A 80 3.97 9.48 18.98
C GLY A 80 3.38 9.33 17.57
N SER A 81 3.49 8.15 16.99
CA SER A 81 2.93 7.75 15.70
C SER A 81 2.01 6.55 15.84
N SER A 82 1.32 6.20 14.77
CA SER A 82 0.58 4.94 14.64
C SER A 82 1.10 4.18 13.43
N SER A 83 1.13 2.85 13.51
CA SER A 83 1.47 1.96 12.40
C SER A 83 0.24 1.21 11.93
N PHE A 84 -0.03 1.25 10.62
CA PHE A 84 -1.05 0.43 9.97
C PHE A 84 -0.33 -0.67 9.18
N GLU A 85 -0.54 -1.91 9.57
CA GLU A 85 0.14 -3.05 8.97
C GLU A 85 -0.78 -3.79 8.00
N SER A 86 -0.21 -4.28 6.91
CA SER A 86 -0.90 -5.12 5.93
C SER A 86 0.05 -6.15 5.33
N ARG A 87 -0.48 -7.30 4.93
CA ARG A 87 0.31 -8.30 4.22
C ARG A 87 0.64 -7.82 2.82
N ASN A 88 1.88 -8.02 2.41
CA ASN A 88 2.27 -7.79 1.03
C ASN A 88 1.63 -8.86 0.13
N LEU A 89 1.03 -8.45 -0.99
CA LEU A 89 0.33 -9.37 -1.91
C LEU A 89 1.30 -10.23 -2.72
N ASP A 90 2.47 -9.69 -3.05
CA ASP A 90 3.48 -10.37 -3.86
C ASP A 90 4.39 -11.26 -3.02
N ASN A 91 4.58 -10.91 -1.73
CA ASN A 91 5.33 -11.68 -0.75
C ASN A 91 4.56 -11.71 0.59
N PRO A 92 3.71 -12.72 0.83
CA PRO A 92 2.87 -12.82 2.03
C PRO A 92 3.63 -12.93 3.37
N GLU A 93 4.92 -13.24 3.33
CA GLU A 93 5.78 -13.24 4.53
C GLU A 93 6.23 -11.83 4.92
N LYS A 94 6.13 -10.86 3.98
CA LYS A 94 6.48 -9.46 4.22
C LYS A 94 5.27 -8.68 4.73
N ILE A 95 5.48 -7.90 5.77
CA ILE A 95 4.49 -6.95 6.30
C ILE A 95 4.82 -5.56 5.78
N ASN A 96 3.86 -4.95 5.10
CA ASN A 96 3.93 -3.53 4.77
C ASN A 96 3.45 -2.73 5.98
N SER A 97 4.18 -1.68 6.32
CA SER A 97 3.83 -0.75 7.40
C SER A 97 3.63 0.64 6.83
N LEU A 98 2.55 1.31 7.25
CA LEU A 98 2.28 2.71 6.94
C LEU A 98 2.28 3.48 8.26
N GLN A 99 3.14 4.49 8.36
CA GLN A 99 3.22 5.36 9.52
C GLN A 99 2.25 6.53 9.40
N TRP A 100 1.51 6.82 10.46
CA TRP A 100 0.67 8.01 10.59
C TRP A 100 1.21 8.87 11.74
N LYS A 101 1.51 10.14 11.47
CA LYS A 101 2.07 11.01 12.50
C LYS A 101 1.68 12.47 12.31
N PRO A 102 1.03 13.10 13.31
CA PRO A 102 0.90 14.55 13.37
C PRO A 102 2.20 15.18 13.89
N PHE A 103 2.71 16.18 13.19
CA PHE A 103 3.81 17.03 13.61
C PHE A 103 3.28 18.36 14.09
N LYS A 104 4.04 19.05 14.94
CA LYS A 104 3.67 20.39 15.38
C LYS A 104 3.75 21.35 14.20
N ASN A 105 2.74 22.23 14.06
CA ASN A 105 2.76 23.26 13.03
C ASN A 105 4.04 24.13 13.15
N GLY A 106 4.73 24.28 12.02
CA GLY A 106 6.03 24.97 11.98
C GLY A 106 7.24 24.10 12.36
N ASP A 107 7.07 22.81 12.52
CA ASP A 107 8.20 21.86 12.66
C ASP A 107 9.09 21.91 11.41
N GLU A 108 10.41 21.95 11.61
CA GLU A 108 11.37 22.05 10.51
C GLU A 108 11.47 20.77 9.67
N TYR A 109 10.91 19.67 10.14
CA TYR A 109 10.97 18.39 9.42
C TYR A 109 10.39 18.48 8.00
N PHE A 110 9.40 19.35 7.77
CA PHE A 110 8.82 19.55 6.44
C PHE A 110 9.56 20.61 5.60
N SER A 111 10.52 21.30 6.21
CA SER A 111 11.31 22.30 5.49
C SER A 111 12.09 21.69 4.31
N PRO A 112 12.24 22.39 3.17
CA PRO A 112 11.79 23.75 2.90
C PRO A 112 10.35 23.88 2.38
N SER A 113 9.57 22.77 2.30
CA SER A 113 8.17 22.81 1.88
C SER A 113 7.33 23.63 2.87
N LYS A 114 6.36 24.36 2.34
CA LYS A 114 5.36 25.10 3.12
C LYS A 114 4.00 24.42 3.12
N LYS A 115 3.94 23.18 2.65
CA LYS A 115 2.72 22.39 2.64
C LYS A 115 2.43 21.84 4.05
N ASN A 116 1.16 21.58 4.31
CA ASN A 116 0.72 21.08 5.62
C ASN A 116 0.81 19.55 5.77
N PHE A 117 1.40 18.87 4.79
CA PHE A 117 1.58 17.45 4.78
C PHE A 117 2.88 17.06 4.08
N MET A 118 3.34 15.86 4.37
CA MET A 118 4.42 15.17 3.66
C MET A 118 4.04 13.70 3.51
N ILE A 119 4.26 13.13 2.33
CA ILE A 119 4.08 11.71 2.07
C ILE A 119 5.45 11.04 2.12
N ASN A 120 5.54 9.95 2.88
CA ASN A 120 6.63 9.01 2.80
C ASN A 120 6.25 7.90 1.82
N TYR A 121 7.10 7.63 0.84
CA TYR A 121 6.95 6.51 -0.09
C TYR A 121 7.94 5.41 0.24
N GLN A 122 7.44 4.18 0.40
CA GLN A 122 8.31 3.03 0.40
C GLN A 122 8.89 2.83 -0.99
N VAL A 123 10.19 2.56 -1.05
CA VAL A 123 10.91 2.34 -2.30
C VAL A 123 11.74 1.06 -2.23
N GLN A 124 12.19 0.59 -3.36
CA GLN A 124 13.24 -0.41 -3.49
C GLN A 124 14.39 0.16 -4.32
N ASN A 125 15.61 -0.23 -4.00
CA ASN A 125 16.86 0.25 -4.63
C ASN A 125 16.95 1.79 -4.61
N ILE A 126 17.01 2.36 -3.40
CA ILE A 126 17.02 3.81 -3.18
C ILE A 126 18.24 4.49 -3.82
N GLU A 127 19.39 3.81 -3.88
CA GLU A 127 20.59 4.31 -4.56
C GLU A 127 20.34 4.46 -6.07
N GLY A 128 19.81 3.44 -6.72
CA GLY A 128 19.46 3.51 -8.13
C GLY A 128 18.35 4.53 -8.40
N LEU A 129 17.42 4.69 -7.45
CA LEU A 129 16.38 5.72 -7.56
C LEU A 129 16.97 7.14 -7.46
N LEU A 130 17.93 7.36 -6.54
CA LEU A 130 18.64 8.64 -6.41
C LEU A 130 19.35 9.02 -7.71
N GLU A 131 20.05 8.08 -8.36
CA GLU A 131 20.72 8.37 -9.64
C GLU A 131 19.71 8.76 -10.73
N LYS A 132 18.62 8.00 -10.86
CA LYS A 132 17.54 8.32 -11.78
C LYS A 132 16.91 9.70 -11.54
N LEU A 133 16.71 10.06 -10.28
CA LEU A 133 16.15 11.36 -9.89
C LEU A 133 17.11 12.52 -10.26
N LYS A 134 18.43 12.33 -10.05
CA LYS A 134 19.46 13.28 -10.48
C LYS A 134 19.49 13.47 -12.01
N GLU A 135 19.45 12.35 -12.77
CA GLU A 135 19.39 12.39 -14.24
C GLU A 135 18.15 13.14 -14.74
N ASN A 136 17.02 13.02 -14.04
CA ASN A 136 15.77 13.72 -14.35
C ASN A 136 15.75 15.18 -13.85
N GLY A 137 16.81 15.67 -13.18
CA GLY A 137 16.91 17.04 -12.68
C GLY A 137 16.01 17.34 -11.48
N ILE A 138 15.61 16.28 -10.73
CA ILE A 138 14.76 16.46 -9.53
C ILE A 138 15.59 17.07 -8.40
N THR A 139 14.98 17.98 -7.65
CA THR A 139 15.61 18.60 -6.49
C THR A 139 15.77 17.61 -5.35
N ILE A 140 17.02 17.26 -5.06
CA ILE A 140 17.41 16.41 -3.93
C ILE A 140 17.69 17.32 -2.75
N LEU A 141 17.11 17.05 -1.58
CA LEU A 141 17.22 17.92 -0.40
C LEU A 141 18.36 17.53 0.54
N ASP A 142 18.72 16.24 0.56
CA ASP A 142 19.77 15.72 1.43
C ASP A 142 20.48 14.50 0.80
N SER A 143 21.29 13.79 1.57
CA SER A 143 21.91 12.54 1.18
C SER A 143 21.16 11.35 1.80
N ILE A 144 21.32 10.16 1.21
CA ILE A 144 20.79 8.93 1.82
C ILE A 144 21.35 8.79 3.24
N THR A 145 20.44 8.66 4.21
CA THR A 145 20.78 8.41 5.62
C THR A 145 20.23 7.04 6.00
N THR A 146 21.07 6.23 6.66
CA THR A 146 20.71 4.88 7.15
C THR A 146 20.46 4.90 8.64
N TYR A 147 19.38 4.26 9.08
CA TYR A 147 19.06 4.01 10.48
C TYR A 147 18.93 2.51 10.69
N ASP A 148 19.76 1.94 11.55
CA ASP A 148 19.80 0.50 11.86
C ASP A 148 18.42 0.00 12.32
N GLY A 149 17.96 -1.11 11.78
CA GLY A 149 16.65 -1.71 12.05
C GLY A 149 15.45 -0.95 11.47
N ILE A 150 15.67 0.15 10.73
CA ILE A 150 14.60 0.96 10.13
C ILE A 150 14.74 1.03 8.62
N GLY A 151 15.98 1.29 8.13
CA GLY A 151 16.26 1.38 6.71
C GLY A 151 16.90 2.70 6.28
N LYS A 152 16.78 3.02 4.98
CA LYS A 152 17.42 4.16 4.34
C LYS A 152 16.38 5.22 3.97
N PHE A 153 16.76 6.48 4.11
CA PHE A 153 15.90 7.64 3.86
C PHE A 153 16.58 8.64 2.95
N LEU A 154 15.78 9.30 2.13
CA LEU A 154 16.18 10.39 1.24
C LEU A 154 15.00 11.35 1.08
N HIS A 155 15.27 12.66 1.04
CA HIS A 155 14.23 13.66 0.79
C HIS A 155 14.43 14.36 -0.55
N ILE A 156 13.31 14.58 -1.23
CA ILE A 156 13.25 15.27 -2.52
C ILE A 156 12.15 16.31 -2.50
N MET A 157 12.14 17.16 -3.52
CA MET A 157 11.06 18.11 -3.77
C MET A 157 10.43 17.82 -5.11
N ASP A 158 9.10 17.77 -5.16
CA ASP A 158 8.38 17.68 -6.43
C ASP A 158 8.19 19.08 -7.08
N GLU A 159 7.60 19.10 -8.27
CA GLU A 159 7.36 20.32 -9.05
C GLU A 159 6.37 21.30 -8.40
N GLU A 160 5.52 20.81 -7.50
CA GLU A 160 4.54 21.61 -6.74
C GLU A 160 5.07 22.05 -5.37
N ASN A 161 6.36 21.81 -5.10
CA ASN A 161 7.02 22.10 -3.83
C ASN A 161 6.46 21.27 -2.64
N ASN A 162 6.00 20.04 -2.89
CA ASN A 162 5.79 19.11 -1.84
C ASN A 162 7.13 18.43 -1.48
N LYS A 163 7.50 18.44 -0.20
CA LYS A 163 8.59 17.59 0.28
C LYS A 163 8.09 16.15 0.30
N ILE A 164 8.89 15.28 -0.24
CA ILE A 164 8.64 13.83 -0.29
C ILE A 164 9.77 13.14 0.46
N GLU A 165 9.43 12.22 1.33
CA GLU A 165 10.37 11.30 1.94
C GLU A 165 10.34 9.95 1.21
N LEU A 166 11.48 9.46 0.80
CA LEU A 166 11.68 8.14 0.22
C LEU A 166 12.29 7.25 1.29
N TRP A 167 11.72 6.07 1.52
CA TRP A 167 12.15 5.14 2.53
C TRP A 167 12.29 3.73 1.94
N GLU A 168 13.51 3.21 1.99
CA GLU A 168 13.77 1.79 1.72
C GLU A 168 13.88 1.07 3.05
N PRO A 169 12.86 0.27 3.44
CA PRO A 169 12.88 -0.49 4.69
C PRO A 169 14.08 -1.44 4.73
N GLU A 170 14.64 -1.66 5.90
CA GLU A 170 15.57 -2.77 6.16
C GLU A 170 14.75 -4.07 6.22
N ASP A 171 15.22 -5.14 5.53
CA ASP A 171 14.55 -6.44 5.44
C ASP A 171 14.70 -7.28 6.71
#